data_fc7d95b85bb290039751b36b2682f2f0
#
_entry.id   fc7d95b85bb290039751b36b2682f2f0
#
_cell.length_a   1.000
_cell.length_b   1.000
_cell.length_c   1.000
_cell.angle_alpha   90.00
_cell.angle_beta   90.00
_cell.angle_gamma   90.00
#
_symmetry.space_group_name_H-M   'P 1'
#
loop_
_entity.id
_entity.type
_entity.pdbx_description
1 polymer ?
#
loop_
_entity_poly.entity_id
_entity_poly.type
_entity_poly.pdbx_seq_one_letter_code
_entity_poly.pdbx_strand_id
1 'polypeptide(L)'
;MLLDCPPYLGLILTNALVISTDVIIPVQAQKAALDGLENLLAIVQNIAGITSNALRVNGILLTMADATNQSKAVEQALHMDYPGVVYNTVIPRLVEAADSTAQGHSCVAMAKSRVGQRYVELAGEVMDREGK
;
A
#
# COMPACT_ATOMS: atom_id res chain seq x y z
N MET A 1 -5.51 -14.67 3.38
CA MET A 1 -4.10 -14.78 3.84
C MET A 1 -3.34 -13.57 3.32
N LEU A 2 -2.51 -12.92 4.13
CA LEU A 2 -1.64 -11.82 3.71
C LEU A 2 -0.21 -12.33 3.55
N LEU A 3 0.46 -11.92 2.47
CA LEU A 3 1.87 -12.19 2.20
C LEU A 3 2.64 -10.88 2.28
N ASP A 4 3.49 -10.75 3.29
CA ASP A 4 4.41 -9.62 3.41
C ASP A 4 5.67 -9.91 2.58
N CYS A 5 5.94 -9.06 1.59
CA CYS A 5 7.00 -9.27 0.62
C CYS A 5 8.15 -8.28 0.83
N PRO A 6 9.41 -8.70 0.58
CA PRO A 6 10.54 -7.80 0.65
C PRO A 6 10.47 -6.71 -0.43
N PRO A 7 11.08 -5.53 -0.20
CA PRO A 7 10.94 -4.36 -1.07
C PRO A 7 11.84 -4.42 -2.33
N TYR A 8 12.07 -5.60 -2.90
CA TYR A 8 12.86 -5.74 -4.12
C TYR A 8 12.19 -6.68 -5.11
N LEU A 9 12.41 -6.42 -6.40
CA LEU A 9 11.86 -7.18 -7.51
C LEU A 9 12.68 -8.46 -7.73
N GLY A 10 12.29 -9.55 -7.07
CA GLY A 10 13.00 -10.82 -7.13
C GLY A 10 12.04 -12.02 -7.12
N LEU A 11 12.61 -13.22 -7.09
CA LEU A 11 11.85 -14.48 -7.16
C LEU A 11 10.80 -14.62 -6.04
N ILE A 12 11.07 -14.10 -4.85
CA ILE A 12 10.12 -14.18 -3.73
C ILE A 12 8.86 -13.38 -4.05
N LEU A 13 9.01 -12.13 -4.53
CA LEU A 13 7.88 -11.31 -4.94
C LEU A 13 7.13 -11.96 -6.12
N THR A 14 7.85 -12.44 -7.13
CA THR A 14 7.24 -13.10 -8.29
C THR A 14 6.40 -14.31 -7.86
N ASN A 15 6.94 -15.18 -7.00
CA ASN A 15 6.21 -16.34 -6.49
C ASN A 15 4.97 -15.94 -5.67
N ALA A 16 5.09 -14.90 -4.84
CA ALA A 16 3.96 -14.38 -4.08
C ALA A 16 2.85 -13.85 -5.01
N LEU A 17 3.21 -13.10 -6.04
CA LEU A 17 2.25 -12.57 -7.01
C LEU A 17 1.55 -13.67 -7.81
N VAL A 18 2.27 -14.73 -8.19
CA VAL A 18 1.70 -15.88 -8.94
C VAL A 18 0.58 -16.58 -8.18
N ILE A 19 0.67 -16.67 -6.85
CA ILE A 19 -0.33 -17.34 -6.00
C ILE A 19 -1.37 -16.39 -5.41
N SER A 20 -1.22 -15.08 -5.60
CA SER A 20 -2.12 -14.06 -5.05
C SER A 20 -3.26 -13.73 -6.00
N THR A 21 -4.38 -13.30 -5.45
CA THR A 21 -5.53 -12.75 -6.19
C THR A 21 -5.52 -11.23 -6.19
N ASP A 22 -4.99 -10.64 -5.12
CA ASP A 22 -5.00 -9.20 -4.90
C ASP A 22 -3.63 -8.69 -4.44
N VAL A 23 -3.28 -7.50 -4.88
CA VAL A 23 -2.07 -6.79 -4.47
C VAL A 23 -2.44 -5.43 -3.89
N ILE A 24 -1.89 -5.12 -2.71
CA ILE A 24 -1.88 -3.78 -2.13
C ILE A 24 -0.45 -3.24 -2.25
N ILE A 25 -0.29 -2.08 -2.86
CA ILE A 25 1.01 -1.48 -3.13
C ILE A 25 1.23 -0.27 -2.22
N PRO A 26 2.05 -0.38 -1.16
CA PRO A 26 2.42 0.77 -0.36
C PRO A 26 3.43 1.65 -1.10
N VAL A 27 3.15 2.95 -1.16
CA VAL A 27 4.00 3.97 -1.79
C VAL A 27 4.30 5.05 -0.76
N GLN A 28 5.57 5.35 -0.55
CA GLN A 28 5.94 6.47 0.32
C GLN A 28 5.63 7.81 -0.34
N ALA A 29 5.25 8.81 0.46
CA ALA A 29 4.93 10.17 -0.02
C ALA A 29 6.19 10.95 -0.46
N GLN A 30 6.98 10.36 -1.36
CA GLN A 30 8.23 10.89 -1.91
C GLN A 30 8.25 10.71 -3.42
N LYS A 31 8.77 11.70 -4.15
CA LYS A 31 8.80 11.68 -5.62
C LYS A 31 9.49 10.44 -6.21
N ALA A 32 10.61 10.01 -5.62
CA ALA A 32 11.35 8.83 -6.09
C ALA A 32 10.56 7.51 -5.98
N ALA A 33 9.50 7.46 -5.17
CA ALA A 33 8.67 6.26 -5.04
C ALA A 33 7.73 6.05 -6.22
N LEU A 34 7.42 7.11 -6.99
CA LEU A 34 6.57 7.03 -8.18
C LEU A 34 7.23 6.25 -9.31
N ASP A 35 8.56 6.44 -9.51
CA ASP A 35 9.31 5.72 -10.55
C ASP A 35 9.31 4.20 -10.31
N GLY A 36 9.38 3.78 -9.04
CA GLY A 36 9.31 2.37 -8.66
C GLY A 36 7.92 1.76 -8.83
N LEU A 37 6.87 2.57 -8.68
CA LEU A 37 5.48 2.13 -8.80
C LEU A 37 5.15 1.68 -10.23
N GLU A 38 5.56 2.42 -11.25
CA GLU A 38 5.32 2.07 -12.65
C GLU A 38 5.94 0.71 -13.01
N ASN A 39 7.19 0.49 -12.58
CA ASN A 39 7.88 -0.78 -12.80
C ASN A 39 7.15 -1.95 -12.12
N LEU A 40 6.69 -1.76 -10.88
CA LEU A 40 5.96 -2.79 -10.16
C LEU A 40 4.61 -3.09 -10.82
N LEU A 41 3.86 -2.07 -11.24
CA LEU A 41 2.59 -2.25 -11.95
C LEU A 41 2.77 -3.02 -13.25
N ALA A 42 3.83 -2.75 -14.02
CA ALA A 42 4.14 -3.52 -15.22
C ALA A 42 4.41 -5.00 -14.92
N ILE A 43 5.12 -5.30 -13.83
CA ILE A 43 5.36 -6.70 -13.39
C ILE A 43 4.04 -7.38 -12.98
N VAL A 44 3.20 -6.70 -12.20
CA VAL A 44 1.90 -7.24 -11.78
C VAL A 44 1.03 -7.55 -13.02
N GLN A 45 0.97 -6.66 -14.00
CA GLN A 45 0.23 -6.87 -15.25
C GLN A 45 0.77 -8.04 -16.05
N ASN A 46 2.10 -8.18 -16.18
CA ASN A 46 2.72 -9.31 -16.87
C ASN A 46 2.38 -10.64 -16.19
N ILE A 47 2.45 -10.72 -14.86
CA ILE A 47 2.11 -11.92 -14.11
C ILE A 47 0.63 -12.24 -14.24
N ALA A 48 -0.26 -11.25 -14.14
CA ALA A 48 -1.69 -11.43 -14.35
C ALA A 48 -2.03 -12.00 -15.74
N GLY A 49 -1.24 -11.61 -16.76
CA GLY A 49 -1.42 -12.11 -18.13
C GLY A 49 -0.98 -13.57 -18.37
N ILE A 50 -0.09 -14.11 -17.52
CA ILE A 50 0.46 -15.47 -17.69
C ILE A 50 -0.06 -16.48 -16.65
N THR A 51 -0.71 -15.99 -15.60
CA THR A 51 -1.29 -16.86 -14.55
C THR A 51 -2.78 -17.05 -14.79
N SER A 52 -3.30 -18.22 -14.39
CA SER A 52 -4.74 -18.47 -14.37
C SER A 52 -5.46 -17.80 -13.20
N ASN A 53 -4.72 -17.25 -12.25
CA ASN A 53 -5.27 -16.47 -11.14
C ASN A 53 -5.62 -15.08 -11.66
N ALA A 54 -6.80 -14.58 -11.30
CA ALA A 54 -7.25 -13.23 -11.65
C ALA A 54 -6.56 -12.19 -10.74
N LEU A 55 -5.21 -12.13 -10.80
CA LEU A 55 -4.42 -11.17 -10.03
C LEU A 55 -4.80 -9.74 -10.42
N ARG A 56 -5.19 -8.95 -9.44
CA ARG A 56 -5.54 -7.54 -9.63
C ARG A 56 -4.85 -6.65 -8.60
N VAL A 57 -4.67 -5.38 -8.95
CA VAL A 57 -4.28 -4.36 -7.99
C VAL A 57 -5.52 -3.94 -7.20
N ASN A 58 -5.62 -4.34 -5.95
CA ASN A 58 -6.70 -3.94 -5.05
C ASN A 58 -6.59 -2.44 -4.73
N GLY A 59 -5.37 -1.95 -4.49
CA GLY A 59 -5.16 -0.53 -4.30
C GLY A 59 -3.71 -0.12 -4.09
N ILE A 60 -3.47 1.17 -4.29
CA ILE A 60 -2.22 1.87 -3.98
C ILE A 60 -2.43 2.63 -2.67
N LEU A 61 -1.59 2.37 -1.68
CA LEU A 61 -1.66 2.97 -0.35
C LEU A 61 -0.55 4.00 -0.17
N LEU A 62 -0.90 5.27 0.00
CA LEU A 62 0.07 6.30 0.35
C LEU A 62 0.48 6.17 1.81
N THR A 63 1.77 6.05 2.06
CA THR A 63 2.36 5.90 3.39
C THR A 63 3.39 6.97 3.68
N MET A 64 3.77 7.12 4.96
CA MET A 64 4.76 8.11 5.41
C MET A 64 4.42 9.54 4.99
N ALA A 65 3.13 9.85 4.83
CA ALA A 65 2.68 11.17 4.45
C ALA A 65 2.89 12.18 5.60
N ASP A 66 3.32 13.38 5.24
CA ASP A 66 3.50 14.48 6.15
C ASP A 66 2.82 15.77 5.62
N ALA A 67 2.92 16.87 6.36
CA ALA A 67 2.28 18.13 5.99
C ALA A 67 3.03 18.92 4.89
N THR A 68 4.11 18.39 4.34
CA THR A 68 4.92 19.08 3.32
C THR A 68 4.18 19.22 1.98
N ASN A 69 4.56 20.25 1.23
CA ASN A 69 4.03 20.46 -0.13
C ASN A 69 4.40 19.29 -1.06
N GLN A 70 5.57 18.66 -0.85
CA GLN A 70 6.00 17.52 -1.61
C GLN A 70 5.07 16.31 -1.39
N SER A 71 4.75 16.00 -0.14
CA SER A 71 3.82 14.91 0.20
C SER A 71 2.45 15.10 -0.43
N LYS A 72 1.91 16.31 -0.35
CA LYS A 72 0.63 16.67 -0.98
C LYS A 72 0.66 16.57 -2.50
N ALA A 73 1.77 16.99 -3.12
CA ALA A 73 1.93 16.90 -4.58
C ALA A 73 1.98 15.44 -5.05
N VAL A 74 2.65 14.56 -4.30
CA VAL A 74 2.68 13.10 -4.59
C VAL A 74 1.30 12.49 -4.46
N GLU A 75 0.55 12.81 -3.41
CA GLU A 75 -0.83 12.35 -3.22
C GLU A 75 -1.73 12.77 -4.39
N GLN A 76 -1.68 14.04 -4.78
CA GLN A 76 -2.45 14.55 -5.91
C GLN A 76 -2.08 13.87 -7.23
N ALA A 77 -0.77 13.70 -7.50
CA ALA A 77 -0.30 13.02 -8.70
C ALA A 77 -0.81 11.57 -8.76
N LEU A 78 -0.73 10.82 -7.66
CA LEU A 78 -1.23 9.45 -7.58
C LEU A 78 -2.73 9.37 -7.91
N HIS A 79 -3.55 10.25 -7.32
CA HIS A 79 -5.00 10.24 -7.60
C HIS A 79 -5.33 10.67 -9.03
N MET A 80 -4.50 11.53 -9.65
CA MET A 80 -4.67 11.93 -11.06
C MET A 80 -4.27 10.81 -12.03
N ASP A 81 -3.14 10.14 -11.77
CA ASP A 81 -2.57 9.13 -12.66
C ASP A 81 -3.27 7.77 -12.51
N TYR A 82 -3.78 7.46 -11.30
CA TYR A 82 -4.43 6.18 -10.97
C TYR A 82 -5.82 6.38 -10.34
N PRO A 83 -6.78 6.98 -11.07
CA PRO A 83 -8.12 7.28 -10.53
C PRO A 83 -8.84 6.00 -10.12
N GLY A 84 -9.39 5.99 -8.91
CA GLY A 84 -10.14 4.87 -8.35
C GLY A 84 -9.28 3.69 -7.86
N VAL A 85 -7.97 3.70 -8.11
CA VAL A 85 -7.04 2.66 -7.64
C VAL A 85 -6.37 3.07 -6.33
N VAL A 86 -6.08 4.35 -6.13
CA VAL A 86 -5.49 4.85 -4.89
C VAL A 86 -6.51 4.79 -3.76
N TYR A 87 -6.09 4.34 -2.57
CA TYR A 87 -6.94 4.40 -1.36
C TYR A 87 -7.16 5.85 -0.93
N ASN A 88 -8.35 6.14 -0.40
CA ASN A 88 -8.61 7.44 0.24
C ASN A 88 -7.91 7.54 1.58
N THR A 89 -7.70 6.41 2.22
CA THR A 89 -6.93 6.31 3.47
C THR A 89 -5.45 6.55 3.20
N VAL A 90 -4.86 7.48 3.97
CA VAL A 90 -3.42 7.80 3.93
C VAL A 90 -2.81 7.51 5.29
N ILE A 91 -1.66 6.82 5.30
CA ILE A 91 -0.93 6.51 6.54
C ILE A 91 0.09 7.61 6.81
N PRO A 92 -0.08 8.41 7.86
CA PRO A 92 0.83 9.51 8.18
C PRO A 92 2.16 9.01 8.75
N ARG A 93 3.19 9.82 8.58
CA ARG A 93 4.48 9.63 9.23
C ARG A 93 4.41 10.15 10.67
N LEU A 94 4.25 9.26 11.63
CA LEU A 94 4.18 9.59 13.06
C LEU A 94 5.17 8.75 13.87
N VAL A 95 5.73 9.36 14.92
CA VAL A 95 6.69 8.72 15.84
C VAL A 95 6.07 7.51 16.54
N GLU A 96 4.78 7.56 16.86
CA GLU A 96 4.06 6.46 17.50
C GLU A 96 4.12 5.13 16.73
N ALA A 97 4.27 5.17 15.39
CA ALA A 97 4.45 3.96 14.58
C ALA A 97 5.79 3.28 14.87
N ALA A 98 6.86 4.07 15.02
CA ALA A 98 8.18 3.55 15.37
C ALA A 98 8.22 3.05 16.82
N ASP A 99 7.60 3.78 17.74
CA ASP A 99 7.53 3.43 19.15
C ASP A 99 6.74 2.13 19.38
N SER A 100 5.63 1.92 18.66
CA SER A 100 4.85 0.69 18.75
C SER A 100 5.65 -0.53 18.30
N THR A 101 6.42 -0.40 17.24
CA THR A 101 7.31 -1.46 16.75
C THR A 101 8.40 -1.79 17.77
N ALA A 102 9.02 -0.77 18.37
CA ALA A 102 10.05 -0.95 19.40
C ALA A 102 9.50 -1.62 20.67
N GLN A 103 8.24 -1.40 21.01
CA GLN A 103 7.56 -1.97 22.16
C GLN A 103 6.90 -3.34 21.87
N GLY A 104 6.88 -3.78 20.62
CA GLY A 104 6.23 -5.03 20.20
C GLY A 104 4.70 -4.99 20.30
N HIS A 105 4.10 -3.80 20.29
CA HIS A 105 2.65 -3.62 20.33
C HIS A 105 2.12 -3.10 19.00
N SER A 106 0.93 -3.56 18.59
CA SER A 106 0.26 -3.03 17.41
C SER A 106 -0.30 -1.64 17.67
N CYS A 107 -0.09 -0.70 16.76
CA CYS A 107 -0.72 0.62 16.80
C CYS A 107 -2.25 0.54 16.89
N VAL A 108 -2.86 -0.49 16.27
CA VAL A 108 -4.31 -0.71 16.30
C VAL A 108 -4.80 -1.06 17.72
N ALA A 109 -3.97 -1.73 18.53
CA ALA A 109 -4.30 -2.04 19.93
C ALA A 109 -4.16 -0.85 20.88
N MET A 110 -3.53 0.25 20.43
CA MET A 110 -3.32 1.45 21.24
C MET A 110 -4.54 2.37 21.14
N ALA A 111 -5.31 2.52 22.22
CA ALA A 111 -6.60 3.21 22.29
C ALA A 111 -6.66 4.65 21.72
N LYS A 112 -5.52 5.33 21.60
CA LYS A 112 -5.42 6.73 21.09
C LYS A 112 -4.46 6.87 19.92
N SER A 113 -4.03 5.79 19.28
CA SER A 113 -3.11 5.86 18.16
C SER A 113 -3.81 6.42 16.92
N ARG A 114 -3.31 7.54 16.43
CA ARG A 114 -3.77 8.13 15.15
C ARG A 114 -3.41 7.23 13.97
N VAL A 115 -2.25 6.59 14.00
CA VAL A 115 -1.84 5.61 12.98
C VAL A 115 -2.72 4.38 13.04
N GLY A 116 -3.00 3.87 14.24
CA GLY A 116 -3.90 2.73 14.44
C GLY A 116 -5.28 2.97 13.86
N GLN A 117 -5.87 4.16 14.07
CA GLN A 117 -7.15 4.53 13.48
C GLN A 117 -7.11 4.51 11.94
N ARG A 118 -6.02 5.01 11.32
CA ARG A 118 -5.85 4.95 9.86
C ARG A 118 -5.78 3.53 9.32
N TYR A 119 -5.13 2.61 10.03
CA TYR A 119 -5.12 1.19 9.65
C TYR A 119 -6.50 0.53 9.76
N VAL A 120 -7.34 0.93 10.72
CA VAL A 120 -8.73 0.47 10.81
C VAL A 120 -9.57 1.00 9.65
N GLU A 121 -9.42 2.28 9.30
CA GLU A 121 -10.05 2.88 8.12
C GLU A 121 -9.64 2.18 6.83
N LEU A 122 -8.33 1.90 6.67
CA LEU A 122 -7.80 1.14 5.54
C LEU A 122 -8.42 -0.25 5.45
N ALA A 123 -8.51 -0.96 6.57
CA ALA A 123 -9.11 -2.30 6.58
C ALA A 123 -10.56 -2.27 6.09
N GLY A 124 -11.35 -1.26 6.50
CA GLY A 124 -12.70 -1.04 5.98
C GLY A 124 -12.71 -0.80 4.47
N GLU A 125 -11.83 0.07 3.97
CA GLU A 125 -11.74 0.39 2.54
C GLU A 125 -11.30 -0.83 1.70
N VAL A 126 -10.38 -1.66 2.21
CA VAL A 126 -9.98 -2.93 1.56
C VAL A 126 -11.16 -3.89 1.47
N MET A 127 -11.90 -4.08 2.55
CA MET A 127 -13.07 -4.97 2.58
C MET A 127 -14.17 -4.52 1.61
N ASP A 128 -14.40 -3.22 1.49
CA ASP A 128 -15.35 -2.64 0.54
C ASP A 128 -14.96 -2.90 -0.93
N ARG A 129 -13.66 -3.00 -1.21
CA ARG A 129 -13.13 -3.31 -2.55
C ARG A 129 -13.13 -4.80 -2.86
N GLU A 130 -12.99 -5.67 -1.86
CA GLU A 130 -13.07 -7.14 -2.03
C GLU A 130 -14.49 -7.60 -2.38
N GLY A 131 -15.52 -6.88 -1.95
CA GLY A 131 -16.92 -7.20 -2.20
C GLY A 131 -17.43 -6.82 -3.60
N LYS A 132 -16.57 -6.24 -4.43
CA LYS A 132 -16.89 -5.82 -5.82
C LYS A 132 -16.15 -6.67 -6.83
#